data_34683fd8cf1ed336603a20d2faff7805
#
_entry.id   34683fd8cf1ed336603a20d2faff7805
#
_cell.length_a   1.000
_cell.length_b   1.000
_cell.length_c   1.000
_cell.angle_alpha   90.00
_cell.angle_beta   90.00
_cell.angle_gamma   90.00
#
_symmetry.space_group_name_H-M   'P 1'
#
loop_
_entity.id
_entity.type
_entity.pdbx_description
1 polymer ?
#
loop_
_entity_poly.entity_id
_entity_poly.type
_entity_poly.pdbx_seq_one_letter_code
_entity_poly.pdbx_strand_id
1 'polypeptide(L)' 'MKIEEFDTVILKNGQSAAVVEKLSEDTFIADIGDSPKDWDTITITINEIEKGFYNF' A
#
# COMPACT_ATOMS: atom_id res chain seq x y z
N MET A 1 -12.66 -0.41 -5.35
CA MET A 1 -11.83 0.04 -4.20
C MET A 1 -11.06 1.28 -4.62
N LYS A 2 -11.16 2.33 -3.84
CA LYS A 2 -10.45 3.58 -4.15
C LYS A 2 -9.33 3.76 -3.13
N ILE A 3 -8.09 3.79 -3.62
CA ILE A 3 -6.90 3.94 -2.78
C ILE A 3 -6.28 5.30 -3.07
N GLU A 4 -5.93 6.00 -2.02
CA GLU A 4 -5.29 7.31 -2.12
C GLU A 4 -3.93 7.31 -1.43
N GLU A 5 -3.14 8.35 -1.67
CA GLU A 5 -1.86 8.53 -0.98
C GLU A 5 -2.07 8.52 0.53
N PHE A 6 -1.13 7.90 1.23
CA PHE A 6 -1.11 7.78 2.69
C PHE A 6 -2.16 6.83 3.27
N ASP A 7 -2.93 6.15 2.44
CA ASP A 7 -3.79 5.07 2.92
C ASP A 7 -2.96 3.86 3.29
N THR A 8 -3.46 3.08 4.25
CA THR A 8 -2.87 1.79 4.58
C THR A 8 -3.69 0.71 3.89
N VAL A 9 -3.01 -0.25 3.29
CA VAL A 9 -3.67 -1.37 2.62
C VAL A 9 -3.12 -2.69 3.16
N ILE A 10 -3.92 -3.73 3.03
CA ILE A 10 -3.49 -5.10 3.32
C ILE A 10 -3.36 -5.82 1.99
N LEU A 11 -2.19 -6.38 1.74
CA LEU A 11 -1.92 -7.12 0.51
C LEU A 11 -2.46 -8.53 0.64
N LYS A 12 -2.64 -9.21 -0.48
CA LYS A 12 -3.19 -10.56 -0.51
C LYS A 12 -2.30 -11.58 0.19
N ASN A 13 -1.02 -11.27 0.35
CA ASN A 13 -0.10 -12.11 1.12
C ASN A 13 -0.16 -11.86 2.63
N GLY A 14 -1.04 -10.95 3.07
CA GLY A 14 -1.22 -10.63 4.49
C GLY A 14 -0.38 -9.46 4.99
N GLN A 15 0.50 -8.93 4.17
CA GLN A 15 1.36 -7.81 4.55
C GLN A 15 0.60 -6.50 4.55
N SER A 16 0.93 -5.62 5.53
CA SER A 16 0.47 -4.24 5.51
C SER A 16 1.40 -3.40 4.66
N ALA A 17 0.85 -2.45 3.95
CA ALA A 17 1.62 -1.51 3.14
C ALA A 17 1.05 -0.11 3.31
N ALA A 18 1.94 0.87 3.42
CA ALA A 18 1.54 2.28 3.50
C ALA A 18 1.76 2.91 2.13
N VAL A 19 0.70 3.38 1.50
CA VAL A 19 0.78 3.98 0.18
C VAL A 19 1.44 5.34 0.29
N VAL A 20 2.57 5.53 -0.40
CA VAL A 20 3.30 6.80 -0.38
C VAL A 20 3.08 7.63 -1.63
N GLU A 21 2.73 6.98 -2.75
CA GLU A 21 2.43 7.70 -3.98
C GLU A 21 1.46 6.89 -4.83
N LYS A 22 0.54 7.58 -5.47
CA LYS A 22 -0.41 6.98 -6.39
C LYS A 22 0.03 7.31 -7.81
N LEU A 23 0.45 6.30 -8.56
CA LEU A 23 0.94 6.50 -9.93
C LEU A 23 -0.20 6.53 -10.94
N SER A 24 -1.25 5.74 -10.69
CA SER A 24 -2.45 5.70 -11.52
C SER A 24 -3.59 5.14 -10.67
N GLU A 25 -4.75 4.94 -11.27
CA GLU A 25 -5.92 4.44 -10.53
C GLU A 25 -5.69 3.04 -9.96
N ASP A 26 -4.76 2.28 -10.52
CA ASP A 26 -4.54 0.90 -10.11
C ASP A 26 -3.08 0.57 -9.78
N THR A 27 -2.18 1.55 -9.75
CA THR A 27 -0.76 1.33 -9.46
C THR A 27 -0.27 2.33 -8.42
N PHE A 28 0.43 1.81 -7.42
CA PHE A 28 0.86 2.62 -6.27
C PHE A 28 2.28 2.27 -5.87
N ILE A 29 2.95 3.24 -5.27
CA ILE A 29 4.22 2.99 -4.56
C ILE A 29 3.88 2.93 -3.09
N ALA A 30 4.35 1.90 -2.42
CA ALA A 30 4.04 1.67 -1.01
C ALA A 30 5.25 1.16 -0.25
N ASP A 31 5.29 1.47 1.04
CA ASP A 31 6.31 0.97 1.95
C ASP A 31 5.74 -0.21 2.73
N ILE A 32 6.52 -1.27 2.83
CA ILE A 32 6.18 -2.45 3.61
C ILE A 32 7.23 -2.64 4.69
N GLY A 33 6.88 -3.36 5.75
CA GLY A 33 7.80 -3.67 6.85
C GLY A 33 7.19 -3.35 8.19
N ASP A 34 7.79 -3.90 9.26
CA ASP A 34 7.29 -3.76 10.62
C ASP A 34 7.86 -2.54 11.35
N SER A 35 8.98 -2.01 10.84
CA SER A 35 9.63 -0.87 11.48
C SER A 35 10.39 -0.08 10.41
N PRO A 36 10.76 1.18 10.70
CA PRO A 36 11.53 1.99 9.75
C PRO A 36 12.81 1.34 9.25
N LYS A 37 13.43 0.49 10.06
CA LYS A 37 14.66 -0.21 9.66
C LYS A 37 14.40 -1.29 8.61
N ASP A 38 13.18 -1.83 8.61
CA ASP A 38 12.81 -2.93 7.73
C ASP A 38 11.94 -2.46 6.55
N TRP A 39 11.64 -1.17 6.48
CA TRP A 39 10.80 -0.65 5.41
C TRP A 39 11.46 -0.84 4.06
N ASP A 40 10.67 -1.33 3.13
CA ASP A 40 11.09 -1.53 1.77
C ASP A 40 10.02 -0.90 0.87
N THR A 41 10.45 -0.10 -0.09
CA THR A 41 9.53 0.58 -0.99
C THR A 41 9.33 -0.27 -2.23
N ILE A 42 8.09 -0.61 -2.50
CA ILE A 42 7.73 -1.46 -3.63
C ILE A 42 6.61 -0.81 -4.45
N THR A 43 6.48 -1.27 -5.69
CA THR A 43 5.36 -0.90 -6.55
C THR A 43 4.31 -2.01 -6.47
N ILE A 44 3.07 -1.63 -6.19
CA ILE A 44 1.96 -2.59 -6.08
C ILE A 44 0.83 -2.18 -7.01
N THR A 45 0.01 -3.16 -7.38
CA THR A 45 -1.18 -2.91 -8.20
C THR A 45 -2.43 -3.20 -7.38
N ILE A 46 -3.57 -2.69 -7.86
CA ILE A 46 -4.85 -2.89 -7.20
C ILE A 46 -5.16 -4.39 -7.02
N ASN A 47 -4.68 -5.24 -7.94
CA ASN A 47 -4.92 -6.68 -7.87
C ASN A 47 -4.19 -7.35 -6.73
N GLU A 48 -3.15 -6.72 -6.18
CA GLU A 48 -2.37 -7.24 -5.07
C GLU A 48 -2.96 -6.84 -3.72
N ILE A 49 -3.94 -5.95 -3.71
CA ILE A 49 -4.53 -5.40 -2.50
C ILE A 49 -5.77 -6.21 -2.11
N GLU A 50 -5.76 -6.75 -0.88
CA GLU A 50 -6.90 -7.46 -0.33
C GLU A 50 -7.95 -6.49 0.17
N LYS A 51 -7.52 -5.47 0.91
CA LYS A 51 -8.42 -4.43 1.39
C LYS A 51 -7.64 -3.18 1.74
N GLY A 52 -8.33 -2.04 1.72
CA GLY A 52 -7.73 -0.77 2.09
C GLY A 52 -8.37 -0.18 3.33
N PHE A 53 -7.60 0.60 4.05
CA PHE A 53 -8.07 1.36 5.20
C PHE A 53 -7.81 2.83 4.92
N TYR A 54 -8.82 3.66 5.16
CA TYR A 54 -8.67 5.09 4.98
C TYR A 54 -7.94 5.68 6.17
N ASN A 55 -7.09 6.63 5.88
CA ASN A 55 -6.38 7.39 6.90
C ASN A 55 -7.17 8.66 7.16
N PHE A 56 -7.67 8.79 8.38
CA PHE A 56 -8.43 9.96 8.78
C PHE A 56 -7.56 10.95 9.51
#